data_9a5cb8969fa6d9147a6221ce27ecdc63
#
_entry.id   9a5cb8969fa6d9147a6221ce27ecdc63
#
_cell.length_a   1.000
_cell.length_b   1.000
_cell.length_c   1.000
_cell.angle_alpha   90.00
_cell.angle_beta   90.00
_cell.angle_gamma   90.00
#
_symmetry.space_group_name_H-M   'P 1'
#
loop_
_entity.id
_entity.type
_entity.pdbx_description
1 polymer ?
#
loop_
_entity_poly.entity_id
_entity_poly.type
_entity_poly.pdbx_seq_one_letter_code
_entity_poly.pdbx_strand_id
1 'polypeptide(L)'
;MGMGGPIPTIMGRARMSTPIEVQHLTIQQWMSPAFPIGAFAYSHGMEWAMETGRIHDGKSLFDWLVDLLKYGSAKTDAAFVSQVYDNDAYEALNSQLLALCPSLERMNETALQGDAFCKVLRDVWGTEMPDLALPVCIGVAAKLHGLDRHLTVSSYLHAFCSNLVSAAVRLVPLGQTLGQKVIMDLTPVIQTTTDYALTAQTSDLWSNCFLSDVASMRHETQSPRIFKT
;
A
#
# COMPACT_ATOMS: atom_id res chain seq x y z
N MET A 1 -15.76 25.01 54.16
CA MET A 1 -16.13 23.59 54.00
C MET A 1 -16.74 23.44 52.62
N GLY A 2 -15.94 23.01 51.66
CA GLY A 2 -16.37 22.74 50.27
C GLY A 2 -16.16 21.26 49.97
N MET A 3 -17.26 20.53 49.82
CA MET A 3 -17.20 19.11 49.43
C MET A 3 -17.01 19.01 47.94
N GLY A 4 -15.84 18.53 47.52
CA GLY A 4 -15.61 18.11 46.13
C GLY A 4 -16.30 16.79 45.88
N GLY A 5 -17.27 16.77 44.99
CA GLY A 5 -17.91 15.56 44.50
C GLY A 5 -16.94 14.74 43.61
N PRO A 6 -17.13 13.43 43.52
CA PRO A 6 -16.25 12.58 42.73
C PRO A 6 -16.41 12.84 41.23
N ILE A 7 -15.26 12.95 40.54
CA ILE A 7 -15.17 13.06 39.09
C ILE A 7 -15.72 11.75 38.48
N PRO A 8 -16.66 11.80 37.52
CA PRO A 8 -17.14 10.58 36.90
C PRO A 8 -16.02 9.94 36.05
N THR A 9 -15.63 8.73 36.43
CA THR A 9 -14.77 7.86 35.64
C THR A 9 -15.46 7.60 34.30
N ILE A 10 -14.86 8.08 33.23
CA ILE A 10 -15.28 7.75 31.86
C ILE A 10 -14.99 6.27 31.67
N MET A 11 -16.02 5.44 31.85
CA MET A 11 -15.98 4.03 31.46
C MET A 11 -15.62 3.98 29.98
N GLY A 12 -14.46 3.40 29.64
CA GLY A 12 -14.04 3.15 28.29
C GLY A 12 -15.14 2.35 27.57
N ARG A 13 -15.75 2.96 26.55
CA ARG A 13 -16.63 2.25 25.62
C ARG A 13 -15.81 1.07 25.07
N ALA A 14 -16.21 -0.15 25.38
CA ALA A 14 -15.75 -1.34 24.68
C ALA A 14 -15.96 -1.06 23.18
N ARG A 15 -14.87 -1.02 22.39
CA ARG A 15 -14.97 -0.90 20.92
C ARG A 15 -15.73 -2.14 20.45
N MET A 16 -16.97 -1.96 20.03
CA MET A 16 -17.71 -3.00 19.31
C MET A 16 -16.94 -3.25 18.02
N SER A 17 -16.58 -4.52 17.75
CA SER A 17 -15.96 -4.90 16.48
C SER A 17 -16.89 -4.54 15.33
N THR A 18 -16.32 -3.89 14.30
CA THR A 18 -17.07 -3.58 13.08
C THR A 18 -17.55 -4.89 12.42
N PRO A 19 -18.83 -5.02 12.06
CA PRO A 19 -19.33 -6.22 11.38
C PRO A 19 -18.50 -6.54 10.14
N ILE A 20 -18.27 -7.83 9.87
CA ILE A 20 -17.37 -8.28 8.79
C ILE A 20 -17.82 -7.76 7.41
N GLU A 21 -19.11 -7.67 7.16
CA GLU A 21 -19.66 -7.14 5.91
C GLU A 21 -19.32 -5.66 5.72
N VAL A 22 -19.38 -4.87 6.80
CA VAL A 22 -19.01 -3.45 6.78
C VAL A 22 -17.52 -3.29 6.58
N GLN A 23 -16.69 -4.14 7.18
CA GLN A 23 -15.24 -4.14 6.97
C GLN A 23 -14.90 -4.38 5.49
N HIS A 24 -15.52 -5.39 4.87
CA HIS A 24 -15.31 -5.70 3.46
C HIS A 24 -15.67 -4.51 2.56
N LEU A 25 -16.85 -3.90 2.76
CA LEU A 25 -17.30 -2.76 1.96
C LEU A 25 -16.37 -1.55 2.13
N THR A 26 -15.92 -1.26 3.35
CA THR A 26 -14.99 -0.16 3.63
C THR A 26 -13.64 -0.38 2.93
N ILE A 27 -13.07 -1.58 3.06
CA ILE A 27 -11.79 -1.90 2.42
C ILE A 27 -11.92 -1.90 0.90
N GLN A 28 -13.00 -2.44 0.33
CA GLN A 28 -13.26 -2.39 -1.11
C GLN A 28 -13.35 -0.94 -1.62
N GLN A 29 -13.94 -0.03 -0.85
CA GLN A 29 -14.01 1.38 -1.21
C GLN A 29 -12.63 2.02 -1.18
N TRP A 30 -11.84 1.81 -0.12
CA TRP A 30 -10.50 2.40 0.03
C TRP A 30 -9.49 1.87 -0.99
N MET A 31 -9.59 0.59 -1.35
CA MET A 31 -8.70 -0.07 -2.32
C MET A 31 -9.22 0.00 -3.76
N SER A 32 -10.35 0.67 -3.98
CA SER A 32 -10.90 0.86 -5.33
C SER A 32 -10.00 1.75 -6.18
N PRO A 33 -9.80 1.43 -7.46
CA PRO A 33 -9.15 2.35 -8.41
C PRO A 33 -9.83 3.72 -8.52
N ALA A 34 -11.11 3.83 -8.11
CA ALA A 34 -11.85 5.09 -8.06
C ALA A 34 -11.57 5.92 -6.79
N PHE A 35 -10.88 5.36 -5.79
CA PHE A 35 -10.51 6.13 -4.60
C PHE A 35 -9.50 7.21 -4.99
N PRO A 36 -9.69 8.49 -4.60
CA PRO A 36 -9.02 9.62 -5.24
C PRO A 36 -7.60 9.87 -4.71
N ILE A 37 -6.75 8.86 -4.74
CA ILE A 37 -5.30 8.96 -4.40
C ILE A 37 -4.40 9.10 -5.63
N GLY A 38 -4.96 9.03 -6.83
CA GLY A 38 -4.20 9.18 -8.07
C GLY A 38 -3.29 8.01 -8.44
N ALA A 39 -3.49 6.81 -7.86
CA ALA A 39 -2.64 5.64 -8.07
C ALA A 39 -2.42 5.27 -9.55
N PHE A 40 -3.39 5.56 -10.42
CA PHE A 40 -3.33 5.27 -11.86
C PHE A 40 -2.20 6.00 -12.61
N ALA A 41 -1.61 7.04 -12.00
CA ALA A 41 -0.55 7.86 -12.59
C ALA A 41 0.86 7.31 -12.30
N TYR A 42 0.98 6.18 -11.63
CA TYR A 42 2.24 5.64 -11.13
C TYR A 42 2.48 4.22 -11.63
N SER A 43 3.73 3.91 -12.01
CA SER A 43 4.15 2.61 -12.53
C SER A 43 5.24 1.92 -11.69
N HIS A 44 5.74 2.55 -10.64
CA HIS A 44 6.87 2.06 -9.82
C HIS A 44 8.14 1.75 -10.65
N GLY A 45 8.43 2.58 -11.64
CA GLY A 45 9.55 2.36 -12.57
C GLY A 45 9.31 1.28 -13.62
N MET A 46 8.12 0.63 -13.63
CA MET A 46 7.81 -0.40 -14.63
C MET A 46 7.79 0.16 -16.07
N GLU A 47 7.48 1.43 -16.27
CA GLU A 47 7.54 2.06 -17.60
C GLU A 47 8.95 1.91 -18.20
N TRP A 48 10.00 2.19 -17.42
CA TRP A 48 11.38 1.96 -17.87
C TRP A 48 11.69 0.48 -18.15
N ALA A 49 11.19 -0.43 -17.30
CA ALA A 49 11.38 -1.86 -17.51
C ALA A 49 10.67 -2.39 -18.78
N MET A 50 9.54 -1.80 -19.16
CA MET A 50 8.82 -2.10 -20.39
C MET A 50 9.54 -1.53 -21.62
N GLU A 51 10.00 -0.27 -21.56
CA GLU A 51 10.74 0.36 -22.65
C GLU A 51 12.05 -0.38 -22.96
N THR A 52 12.73 -0.89 -21.94
CA THR A 52 13.96 -1.68 -22.09
C THR A 52 13.69 -3.16 -22.41
N GLY A 53 12.44 -3.56 -22.64
CA GLY A 53 12.06 -4.92 -23.04
C GLY A 53 12.19 -5.98 -21.92
N ARG A 54 12.32 -5.56 -20.65
CA ARG A 54 12.37 -6.49 -19.50
C ARG A 54 10.99 -7.02 -19.15
N ILE A 55 9.96 -6.18 -19.35
CA ILE A 55 8.56 -6.57 -19.26
C ILE A 55 7.96 -6.40 -20.66
N HIS A 56 7.62 -7.53 -21.30
CA HIS A 56 7.15 -7.54 -22.69
C HIS A 56 5.98 -8.51 -22.94
N ASP A 57 5.67 -9.36 -21.95
CA ASP A 57 4.57 -10.33 -22.01
C ASP A 57 3.98 -10.59 -20.60
N GLY A 58 2.94 -11.44 -20.53
CA GLY A 58 2.29 -11.77 -19.27
C GLY A 58 3.19 -12.53 -18.30
N LYS A 59 4.13 -13.34 -18.80
CA LYS A 59 5.07 -14.07 -17.95
C LYS A 59 6.09 -13.15 -17.30
N SER A 60 6.73 -12.29 -18.08
CA SER A 60 7.71 -11.32 -17.55
C SER A 60 7.07 -10.32 -16.60
N LEU A 61 5.81 -9.93 -16.84
CA LEU A 61 5.04 -9.11 -15.90
C LEU A 61 4.76 -9.88 -14.59
N PHE A 62 4.32 -11.13 -14.69
CA PHE A 62 4.08 -11.98 -13.51
C PHE A 62 5.36 -12.14 -12.67
N ASP A 63 6.49 -12.50 -13.31
CA ASP A 63 7.77 -12.69 -12.63
C ASP A 63 8.21 -11.40 -11.92
N TRP A 64 8.07 -10.23 -12.57
CA TRP A 64 8.36 -8.92 -11.98
C TRP A 64 7.54 -8.63 -10.72
N LEU A 65 6.23 -8.89 -10.79
CA LEU A 65 5.34 -8.66 -9.64
C LEU A 65 5.59 -9.66 -8.51
N VAL A 66 5.98 -10.89 -8.82
CA VAL A 66 6.42 -11.88 -7.82
C VAL A 66 7.67 -11.38 -7.07
N ASP A 67 8.64 -10.78 -7.78
CA ASP A 67 9.84 -10.23 -7.16
C ASP A 67 9.51 -9.05 -6.25
N LEU A 68 8.62 -8.15 -6.66
CA LEU A 68 8.12 -7.06 -5.81
C LEU A 68 7.43 -7.56 -4.54
N LEU A 69 6.62 -8.62 -4.66
CA LEU A 69 5.89 -9.22 -3.54
C LEU A 69 6.81 -9.97 -2.58
N LYS A 70 7.89 -10.59 -3.06
CA LYS A 70 8.79 -11.43 -2.25
C LYS A 70 9.97 -10.66 -1.67
N TYR A 71 10.48 -9.67 -2.39
CA TYR A 71 11.77 -9.05 -2.08
C TYR A 71 11.73 -7.51 -2.14
N GLY A 72 10.69 -6.92 -2.73
CA GLY A 72 10.62 -5.50 -3.06
C GLY A 72 9.67 -4.70 -2.19
N SER A 73 9.29 -3.54 -2.74
CA SER A 73 8.46 -2.54 -2.07
C SER A 73 7.11 -3.07 -1.61
N ALA A 74 6.46 -3.96 -2.38
CA ALA A 74 5.17 -4.54 -1.98
C ALA A 74 5.25 -5.31 -0.66
N LYS A 75 6.31 -6.12 -0.47
CA LYS A 75 6.59 -6.84 0.78
C LYS A 75 6.79 -5.87 1.94
N THR A 76 7.62 -4.85 1.72
CA THR A 76 7.96 -3.86 2.74
C THR A 76 6.72 -3.05 3.11
N ASP A 77 5.98 -2.53 2.14
CA ASP A 77 4.76 -1.77 2.34
C ASP A 77 3.73 -2.58 3.16
N ALA A 78 3.51 -3.86 2.81
CA ALA A 78 2.61 -4.77 3.54
C ALA A 78 3.01 -4.92 5.01
N ALA A 79 4.31 -5.03 5.29
CA ALA A 79 4.81 -5.11 6.65
C ALA A 79 4.55 -3.81 7.43
N PHE A 80 4.70 -2.62 6.81
CA PHE A 80 4.34 -1.35 7.45
C PHE A 80 2.83 -1.21 7.69
N VAL A 81 1.97 -1.60 6.74
CA VAL A 81 0.51 -1.66 6.96
C VAL A 81 0.20 -2.51 8.20
N SER A 82 0.87 -3.64 8.35
CA SER A 82 0.66 -4.59 9.43
C SER A 82 1.19 -4.08 10.78
N GLN A 83 2.40 -3.53 10.83
CA GLN A 83 3.07 -3.10 12.07
C GLN A 83 2.34 -2.01 12.83
N VAL A 84 1.60 -1.17 12.14
CA VAL A 84 0.76 -0.12 12.75
C VAL A 84 -0.23 -0.69 13.77
N TYR A 85 -0.70 -1.92 13.58
CA TYR A 85 -1.66 -2.52 14.51
C TYR A 85 -1.07 -2.76 15.91
N ASP A 86 0.23 -3.00 15.99
CA ASP A 86 0.95 -3.31 17.24
C ASP A 86 1.79 -2.12 17.76
N ASN A 87 1.91 -1.04 16.95
CA ASN A 87 2.79 0.07 17.26
C ASN A 87 2.08 1.41 17.01
N ASP A 88 2.05 2.28 18.01
CA ASP A 88 1.45 3.62 17.93
C ASP A 88 2.47 4.72 17.58
N ALA A 89 3.75 4.39 17.37
CA ALA A 89 4.77 5.35 16.94
C ALA A 89 4.71 5.57 15.42
N TYR A 90 3.59 6.07 14.92
CA TYR A 90 3.28 6.20 13.49
C TYR A 90 4.28 7.07 12.74
N GLU A 91 4.74 8.18 13.33
CA GLU A 91 5.73 9.08 12.73
C GLU A 91 7.09 8.39 12.57
N ALA A 92 7.48 7.54 13.52
CA ALA A 92 8.73 6.79 13.44
C ALA A 92 8.65 5.71 12.34
N LEU A 93 7.52 4.97 12.26
CA LEU A 93 7.27 4.02 11.17
C LEU A 93 7.25 4.73 9.81
N ASN A 94 6.61 5.90 9.73
CA ASN A 94 6.57 6.70 8.51
C ASN A 94 7.96 7.13 8.05
N SER A 95 8.76 7.64 8.98
CA SER A 95 10.14 8.07 8.70
C SER A 95 11.00 6.89 8.22
N GLN A 96 10.83 5.71 8.82
CA GLN A 96 11.53 4.49 8.41
C GLN A 96 11.10 4.04 7.01
N LEU A 97 9.79 4.04 6.71
CA LEU A 97 9.28 3.70 5.38
C LEU A 97 9.87 4.62 4.30
N LEU A 98 9.84 5.94 4.53
CA LEU A 98 10.38 6.91 3.58
C LEU A 98 11.88 6.74 3.37
N ALA A 99 12.64 6.41 4.42
CA ALA A 99 14.07 6.13 4.32
C ALA A 99 14.42 4.85 3.54
N LEU A 100 13.47 3.91 3.42
CA LEU A 100 13.62 2.67 2.65
C LEU A 100 13.22 2.82 1.17
N CYS A 101 12.68 3.98 0.76
CA CYS A 101 12.34 4.21 -0.64
C CYS A 101 13.59 4.23 -1.53
N PRO A 102 13.63 3.44 -2.62
CA PRO A 102 14.83 3.30 -3.45
C PRO A 102 15.10 4.52 -4.35
N SER A 103 14.12 5.39 -4.56
CA SER A 103 14.22 6.56 -5.42
C SER A 103 13.41 7.73 -4.86
N LEU A 104 13.72 8.94 -5.31
CA LEU A 104 12.97 10.14 -4.95
C LEU A 104 11.54 10.08 -5.49
N GLU A 105 11.34 9.55 -6.70
CA GLU A 105 10.01 9.36 -7.28
C GLU A 105 9.17 8.42 -6.43
N ARG A 106 9.72 7.29 -5.99
CA ARG A 106 9.00 6.34 -5.15
C ARG A 106 8.65 6.93 -3.77
N MET A 107 9.56 7.71 -3.19
CA MET A 107 9.30 8.43 -1.95
C MET A 107 8.17 9.46 -2.12
N ASN A 108 8.21 10.27 -3.18
CA ASN A 108 7.19 11.26 -3.48
C ASN A 108 5.83 10.61 -3.78
N GLU A 109 5.82 9.51 -4.52
CA GLU A 109 4.60 8.76 -4.83
C GLU A 109 3.88 8.33 -3.54
N THR A 110 4.58 7.61 -2.66
CA THR A 110 3.96 7.09 -1.43
C THR A 110 3.50 8.20 -0.48
N ALA A 111 4.24 9.32 -0.42
CA ALA A 111 3.86 10.49 0.37
C ALA A 111 2.61 11.17 -0.20
N LEU A 112 2.60 11.49 -1.52
CA LEU A 112 1.47 12.17 -2.16
C LEU A 112 0.18 11.34 -2.16
N GLN A 113 0.28 10.04 -2.36
CA GLN A 113 -0.88 9.15 -2.26
C GLN A 113 -1.39 9.06 -0.81
N GLY A 114 -0.48 9.03 0.15
CA GLY A 114 -0.82 9.04 1.57
C GLY A 114 -1.54 10.32 1.98
N ASP A 115 -1.01 11.48 1.61
CA ASP A 115 -1.65 12.78 1.88
C ASP A 115 -3.07 12.85 1.29
N ALA A 116 -3.24 12.39 0.05
CA ALA A 116 -4.54 12.34 -0.60
C ALA A 116 -5.50 11.39 0.13
N PHE A 117 -5.02 10.22 0.58
CA PHE A 117 -5.81 9.27 1.34
C PHE A 117 -6.23 9.85 2.69
N CYS A 118 -5.28 10.40 3.46
CA CYS A 118 -5.56 11.03 4.75
C CYS A 118 -6.56 12.17 4.63
N LYS A 119 -6.45 13.01 3.56
CA LYS A 119 -7.41 14.07 3.29
C LYS A 119 -8.84 13.52 3.11
N VAL A 120 -9.01 12.48 2.29
CA VAL A 120 -10.34 11.88 2.08
C VAL A 120 -10.88 11.27 3.35
N LEU A 121 -10.05 10.64 4.17
CA LEU A 121 -10.47 10.06 5.46
C LEU A 121 -10.96 11.15 6.43
N ARG A 122 -10.29 12.29 6.50
CA ARG A 122 -10.76 13.44 7.30
C ARG A 122 -12.07 13.98 6.78
N ASP A 123 -12.15 14.24 5.47
CA ASP A 123 -13.30 14.91 4.85
C ASP A 123 -14.57 14.04 4.85
N VAL A 124 -14.46 12.72 4.69
CA VAL A 124 -15.59 11.80 4.48
C VAL A 124 -15.92 10.97 5.72
N TRP A 125 -14.90 10.49 6.42
CA TRP A 125 -15.08 9.63 7.62
C TRP A 125 -14.90 10.37 8.94
N GLY A 126 -14.45 11.65 8.90
CA GLY A 126 -14.15 12.41 10.11
C GLY A 126 -12.99 11.80 10.92
N THR A 127 -12.09 11.09 10.27
CA THR A 127 -10.98 10.40 10.93
C THR A 127 -9.81 11.37 11.11
N GLU A 128 -9.58 11.81 12.34
CA GLU A 128 -8.41 12.63 12.67
C GLU A 128 -7.15 11.78 12.67
N MET A 129 -6.24 12.07 11.74
CA MET A 129 -4.93 11.42 11.62
C MET A 129 -3.94 12.35 10.93
N PRO A 130 -2.62 12.22 11.25
CA PRO A 130 -1.58 13.00 10.57
C PRO A 130 -1.42 12.58 9.11
N ASP A 131 -0.76 13.42 8.33
CA ASP A 131 -0.35 13.06 6.97
C ASP A 131 0.82 12.08 7.04
N LEU A 132 0.62 10.90 6.44
CA LEU A 132 1.54 9.76 6.48
C LEU A 132 1.65 9.16 5.08
N ALA A 133 2.76 8.51 4.77
CA ALA A 133 2.91 7.74 3.54
C ALA A 133 1.87 6.62 3.44
N LEU A 134 1.48 6.26 2.23
CA LEU A 134 0.29 5.43 1.95
C LEU A 134 0.20 4.14 2.77
N PRO A 135 1.23 3.29 2.90
CA PRO A 135 1.11 2.06 3.68
C PRO A 135 0.83 2.32 5.17
N VAL A 136 1.51 3.31 5.76
CA VAL A 136 1.33 3.65 7.17
C VAL A 136 -0.05 4.24 7.40
N CYS A 137 -0.51 5.19 6.55
CA CYS A 137 -1.82 5.80 6.74
C CYS A 137 -2.97 4.81 6.54
N ILE A 138 -2.86 3.85 5.61
CA ILE A 138 -3.85 2.76 5.46
C ILE A 138 -3.92 1.90 6.73
N GLY A 139 -2.76 1.51 7.28
CA GLY A 139 -2.70 0.75 8.52
C GLY A 139 -3.33 1.51 9.70
N VAL A 140 -2.99 2.81 9.88
CA VAL A 140 -3.57 3.67 10.93
C VAL A 140 -5.07 3.78 10.78
N ALA A 141 -5.56 4.10 9.58
CA ALA A 141 -6.98 4.21 9.31
C ALA A 141 -7.71 2.89 9.60
N ALA A 142 -7.18 1.77 9.12
CA ALA A 142 -7.78 0.46 9.34
C ALA A 142 -7.84 0.09 10.83
N LYS A 143 -6.78 0.34 11.60
CA LYS A 143 -6.75 0.16 13.05
C LYS A 143 -7.80 1.03 13.76
N LEU A 144 -7.89 2.32 13.40
CA LEU A 144 -8.86 3.26 13.98
C LEU A 144 -10.31 2.85 13.70
N HIS A 145 -10.58 2.30 12.52
CA HIS A 145 -11.90 1.81 12.12
C HIS A 145 -12.21 0.36 12.56
N GLY A 146 -11.27 -0.30 13.24
CA GLY A 146 -11.44 -1.67 13.73
C GLY A 146 -11.56 -2.70 12.60
N LEU A 147 -10.86 -2.44 11.47
CA LEU A 147 -10.81 -3.36 10.34
C LEU A 147 -9.84 -4.52 10.63
N ASP A 148 -10.13 -5.69 10.09
CA ASP A 148 -9.28 -6.87 10.23
C ASP A 148 -7.91 -6.65 9.57
N ARG A 149 -6.83 -6.98 10.29
CA ARG A 149 -5.45 -6.77 9.87
C ARG A 149 -5.10 -7.59 8.62
N HIS A 150 -5.47 -8.87 8.60
CA HIS A 150 -5.20 -9.76 7.48
C HIS A 150 -5.92 -9.28 6.22
N LEU A 151 -7.21 -8.94 6.35
CA LEU A 151 -8.02 -8.43 5.25
C LEU A 151 -7.45 -7.11 4.71
N THR A 152 -6.99 -6.21 5.58
CA THR A 152 -6.38 -4.93 5.18
C THR A 152 -5.10 -5.15 4.38
N VAL A 153 -4.17 -5.97 4.88
CA VAL A 153 -2.88 -6.25 4.22
C VAL A 153 -3.08 -6.95 2.89
N SER A 154 -3.91 -7.99 2.84
CA SER A 154 -4.17 -8.74 1.60
C SER A 154 -4.85 -7.89 0.54
N SER A 155 -5.80 -7.04 0.93
CA SER A 155 -6.48 -6.12 0.01
C SER A 155 -5.55 -5.01 -0.49
N TYR A 156 -4.65 -4.48 0.36
CA TYR A 156 -3.59 -3.55 -0.05
C TYR A 156 -2.71 -4.15 -1.14
N LEU A 157 -2.18 -5.36 -0.92
CA LEU A 157 -1.32 -6.06 -1.88
C LEU A 157 -2.05 -6.36 -3.19
N HIS A 158 -3.32 -6.76 -3.11
CA HIS A 158 -4.14 -6.98 -4.30
C HIS A 158 -4.34 -5.68 -5.11
N ALA A 159 -4.65 -4.56 -4.44
CA ALA A 159 -4.82 -3.26 -5.08
C ALA A 159 -3.50 -2.77 -5.70
N PHE A 160 -2.37 -2.95 -5.00
CA PHE A 160 -1.02 -2.66 -5.51
C PHE A 160 -0.74 -3.41 -6.82
N CYS A 161 -0.89 -4.74 -6.83
CA CYS A 161 -0.70 -5.54 -8.03
C CYS A 161 -1.67 -5.15 -9.15
N SER A 162 -2.94 -4.92 -8.83
CA SER A 162 -3.96 -4.53 -9.81
C SER A 162 -3.64 -3.21 -10.49
N ASN A 163 -3.12 -2.23 -9.75
CA ASN A 163 -2.69 -0.95 -10.30
C ASN A 163 -1.52 -1.13 -11.28
N LEU A 164 -0.51 -1.91 -10.90
CA LEU A 164 0.65 -2.17 -11.76
C LEU A 164 0.30 -3.00 -13.00
N VAL A 165 -0.57 -3.99 -12.88
CA VAL A 165 -1.09 -4.72 -14.06
C VAL A 165 -1.87 -3.77 -14.98
N SER A 166 -2.68 -2.85 -14.43
CA SER A 166 -3.38 -1.83 -15.21
C SER A 166 -2.41 -0.89 -15.93
N ALA A 167 -1.29 -0.53 -15.30
CA ALA A 167 -0.22 0.23 -15.96
C ALA A 167 0.41 -0.56 -17.11
N ALA A 168 0.73 -1.83 -16.88
CA ALA A 168 1.33 -2.71 -17.90
C ALA A 168 0.42 -2.89 -19.13
N VAL A 169 -0.86 -3.12 -18.92
CA VAL A 169 -1.84 -3.28 -20.02
C VAL A 169 -1.95 -2.03 -20.90
N ARG A 170 -1.62 -0.85 -20.38
CA ARG A 170 -1.60 0.41 -21.16
C ARG A 170 -0.34 0.58 -22.01
N LEU A 171 0.77 -0.03 -21.63
CA LEU A 171 2.08 0.16 -22.26
C LEU A 171 2.53 -1.04 -23.10
N VAL A 172 2.09 -2.24 -22.75
CA VAL A 172 2.46 -3.49 -23.43
C VAL A 172 1.19 -4.11 -24.03
N PRO A 173 1.22 -4.71 -25.24
CA PRO A 173 0.04 -5.28 -25.89
C PRO A 173 -0.43 -6.60 -25.25
N LEU A 174 -0.68 -6.58 -23.93
CA LEU A 174 -1.09 -7.76 -23.16
C LEU A 174 -2.59 -8.08 -23.28
N GLY A 175 -3.42 -7.06 -23.48
CA GLY A 175 -4.87 -7.18 -23.40
C GLY A 175 -5.41 -7.38 -21.97
N GLN A 176 -6.65 -6.99 -21.74
CA GLN A 176 -7.28 -6.99 -20.41
C GLN A 176 -7.41 -8.40 -19.82
N THR A 177 -7.78 -9.40 -20.64
CA THR A 177 -7.97 -10.80 -20.18
C THR A 177 -6.69 -11.39 -19.62
N LEU A 178 -5.54 -11.16 -20.29
CA LEU A 178 -4.25 -11.63 -19.78
C LEU A 178 -3.85 -10.89 -18.50
N GLY A 179 -4.12 -9.58 -18.40
CA GLY A 179 -3.91 -8.83 -17.17
C GLY A 179 -4.70 -9.43 -16.00
N GLN A 180 -5.99 -9.76 -16.18
CA GLN A 180 -6.79 -10.42 -15.15
C GLN A 180 -6.25 -11.80 -14.78
N LYS A 181 -5.76 -12.56 -15.77
CA LYS A 181 -5.10 -13.84 -15.49
C LYS A 181 -3.86 -13.67 -14.61
N VAL A 182 -3.01 -12.68 -14.88
CA VAL A 182 -1.82 -12.39 -14.05
C VAL A 182 -2.23 -12.08 -12.60
N ILE A 183 -3.27 -11.24 -12.39
CA ILE A 183 -3.77 -10.93 -11.03
C ILE A 183 -4.25 -12.21 -10.33
N MET A 184 -5.00 -13.04 -11.01
CA MET A 184 -5.49 -14.33 -10.47
C MET A 184 -4.31 -15.23 -10.08
N ASP A 185 -3.31 -15.37 -10.95
CA ASP A 185 -2.14 -16.22 -10.72
C ASP A 185 -1.25 -15.70 -9.58
N LEU A 186 -1.28 -14.39 -9.26
CA LEU A 186 -0.57 -13.78 -8.12
C LEU A 186 -1.22 -14.06 -6.76
N THR A 187 -2.49 -14.50 -6.71
CA THR A 187 -3.23 -14.69 -5.44
C THR A 187 -2.46 -15.53 -4.40
N PRO A 188 -1.85 -16.67 -4.73
CA PRO A 188 -1.09 -17.45 -3.74
C PRO A 188 0.14 -16.71 -3.21
N VAL A 189 0.79 -15.88 -4.06
CA VAL A 189 1.97 -15.09 -3.65
C VAL A 189 1.52 -13.96 -2.74
N ILE A 190 0.41 -13.29 -3.04
CA ILE A 190 -0.20 -12.26 -2.17
C ILE A 190 -0.50 -12.85 -0.79
N GLN A 191 -1.10 -14.05 -0.72
CA GLN A 191 -1.37 -14.71 0.56
C GLN A 191 -0.08 -14.97 1.36
N THR A 192 0.95 -15.54 0.73
CA THR A 192 2.23 -15.80 1.39
C THR A 192 2.90 -14.50 1.88
N THR A 193 2.82 -13.43 1.09
CA THR A 193 3.36 -12.11 1.49
C THR A 193 2.55 -11.49 2.62
N THR A 194 1.23 -11.70 2.63
CA THR A 194 0.35 -11.28 3.73
C THR A 194 0.75 -11.99 5.02
N ASP A 195 0.89 -13.34 5.00
CA ASP A 195 1.27 -14.12 6.18
C ASP A 195 2.64 -13.67 6.74
N TYR A 196 3.62 -13.40 5.86
CA TYR A 196 4.89 -12.80 6.25
C TYR A 196 4.67 -11.44 6.95
N ALA A 197 3.90 -10.53 6.34
CA ALA A 197 3.68 -9.19 6.87
C ALA A 197 3.01 -9.18 8.25
N LEU A 198 2.15 -10.17 8.55
CA LEU A 198 1.49 -10.29 9.86
C LEU A 198 2.46 -10.67 10.99
N THR A 199 3.60 -11.28 10.68
CA THR A 199 4.59 -11.76 11.64
C THR A 199 5.92 -11.01 11.60
N ALA A 200 6.12 -10.13 10.59
CA ALA A 200 7.35 -9.38 10.40
C ALA A 200 7.65 -8.47 11.60
N GLN A 201 8.90 -8.44 12.02
CA GLN A 201 9.40 -7.53 13.04
C GLN A 201 10.02 -6.28 12.41
N THR A 202 10.24 -5.23 13.20
CA THR A 202 10.87 -3.98 12.71
C THR A 202 12.24 -4.24 12.06
N SER A 203 13.00 -5.22 12.58
CA SER A 203 14.29 -5.66 12.01
C SER A 203 14.17 -6.29 10.62
N ASP A 204 12.97 -6.74 10.24
CA ASP A 204 12.71 -7.43 8.98
C ASP A 204 12.24 -6.47 7.87
N LEU A 205 12.11 -5.18 8.21
CA LEU A 205 11.64 -4.13 7.29
C LEU A 205 12.79 -3.70 6.37
N TRP A 206 12.94 -4.39 5.26
CA TRP A 206 13.92 -4.08 4.22
C TRP A 206 13.37 -4.44 2.83
N SER A 207 13.87 -3.76 1.82
CA SER A 207 13.62 -4.05 0.40
C SER A 207 14.95 -4.41 -0.27
N ASN A 208 14.96 -5.41 -1.13
CA ASN A 208 16.10 -5.80 -1.94
C ASN A 208 15.62 -6.39 -3.28
N CYS A 209 14.93 -5.57 -4.05
CA CYS A 209 14.53 -5.91 -5.42
C CYS A 209 15.35 -5.10 -6.41
N PHE A 210 16.66 -5.41 -6.47
CA PHE A 210 17.68 -4.61 -7.15
C PHE A 210 17.26 -4.09 -8.53
N LEU A 211 16.65 -4.95 -9.35
CA LEU A 211 16.25 -4.58 -10.70
C LEU A 211 15.11 -3.56 -10.72
N SER A 212 14.13 -3.72 -9.83
CA SER A 212 13.02 -2.77 -9.66
C SER A 212 13.53 -1.44 -9.08
N ASP A 213 14.45 -1.50 -8.12
CA ASP A 213 15.03 -0.30 -7.51
C ASP A 213 15.81 0.51 -8.56
N VAL A 214 16.63 -0.17 -9.39
CA VAL A 214 17.32 0.46 -10.52
C VAL A 214 16.32 1.01 -11.55
N ALA A 215 15.26 0.30 -11.87
CA ALA A 215 14.23 0.76 -12.80
C ALA A 215 13.56 2.06 -12.30
N SER A 216 13.23 2.12 -11.03
CA SER A 216 12.67 3.32 -10.39
C SER A 216 13.64 4.52 -10.47
N MET A 217 14.93 4.31 -10.17
CA MET A 217 15.96 5.35 -10.30
C MET A 217 16.16 5.80 -11.76
N ARG A 218 16.11 4.88 -12.72
CA ARG A 218 16.26 5.19 -14.15
C ARG A 218 15.06 5.94 -14.71
N HIS A 219 13.87 5.66 -14.19
CA HIS A 219 12.65 6.35 -14.57
C HIS A 219 12.71 7.86 -14.26
N GLU A 220 13.42 8.28 -13.21
CA GLU A 220 13.57 9.71 -12.84
C GLU A 220 14.12 10.58 -14.00
N THR A 221 14.92 10.00 -14.88
CA THR A 221 15.53 10.69 -16.02
C THR A 221 14.97 10.24 -17.37
N GLN A 222 13.95 9.35 -17.39
CA GLN A 222 13.36 8.85 -18.62
C GLN A 222 12.58 9.93 -19.35
N SER A 223 12.75 10.00 -20.69
CA SER A 223 12.03 10.91 -21.56
C SER A 223 11.89 10.30 -22.97
N PRO A 224 10.69 10.26 -23.55
CA PRO A 224 9.40 10.63 -22.94
C PRO A 224 8.94 9.66 -21.86
N ARG A 225 7.98 10.08 -21.07
CA ARG A 225 7.33 9.23 -20.08
C ARG A 225 5.83 9.51 -19.96
N ILE A 226 5.06 8.50 -19.63
CA ILE A 226 3.59 8.57 -19.49
C ILE A 226 3.21 8.63 -18.00
N PHE A 227 3.95 7.90 -17.16
CA PHE A 227 3.73 7.83 -15.72
C PHE A 227 4.59 8.85 -14.95
N LYS A 228 4.20 9.11 -13.71
CA LYS A 228 4.94 9.98 -12.80
C LYS A 228 6.10 9.24 -12.10
N THR A 229 5.97 7.91 -11.95
CA THR A 229 7.00 7.01 -11.43
C THR A 229 7.02 5.73 -12.22
#